data_1ed9e6b6ecf24ea175a412d26b0b0025
#
_entry.id   1ed9e6b6ecf24ea175a412d26b0b0025
#
_cell.length_a   1.000
_cell.length_b   1.000
_cell.length_c   1.000
_cell.angle_alpha   90.00
_cell.angle_beta   90.00
_cell.angle_gamma   90.00
#
_symmetry.space_group_name_H-M   'P 1'
#
loop_
_entity.id
_entity.type
_entity.pdbx_description
1 polymer ?
#
loop_
_entity_poly.entity_id
_entity_poly.type
_entity_poly.pdbx_seq_one_letter_code
_entity_poly.pdbx_strand_id
1 'polypeptide(L)'
;MPSTTFDHLPTAKQDRVTAALLTEFSAHSLADAQVARIVASADIARGAFYKYFDNLTDAYQYLYHVALREIHRDAGGDERTTFDAERIYQGVVDFVDQVNDSQYYAFIRRHYAENESLLPAAPVSSRLPAIAWAAMVLSHAAIKEILLEPTSEATVRERLRTTLALLQQKED
;
A
#
# COMPACT_ATOMS: atom_id res chain seq x y z
N MET A 1 2.06 -2.26 -14.78
CA MET A 1 1.53 -0.87 -14.97
C MET A 1 0.43 -0.93 -16.02
N PRO A 2 -0.68 -0.20 -15.84
CA PRO A 2 -1.76 -0.24 -16.80
C PRO A 2 -1.29 0.21 -18.19
N SER A 3 -1.97 -0.24 -19.22
CA SER A 3 -1.63 0.14 -20.58
C SER A 3 -2.05 1.57 -20.89
N THR A 4 -1.42 2.18 -21.91
CA THR A 4 -1.85 3.51 -22.42
C THR A 4 -3.31 3.52 -22.85
N THR A 5 -3.87 2.36 -23.27
CA THR A 5 -5.30 2.24 -23.59
C THR A 5 -6.18 2.50 -22.37
N PHE A 6 -5.78 2.03 -21.18
CA PHE A 6 -6.49 2.31 -19.94
C PHE A 6 -6.39 3.78 -19.55
N ASP A 7 -5.19 4.37 -19.66
CA ASP A 7 -4.94 5.77 -19.29
C ASP A 7 -5.76 6.77 -20.14
N HIS A 8 -6.10 6.39 -21.37
CA HIS A 8 -6.93 7.22 -22.28
C HIS A 8 -8.44 6.94 -22.17
N LEU A 9 -8.90 6.09 -21.25
CA LEU A 9 -10.33 5.89 -21.05
C LEU A 9 -10.98 7.14 -20.43
N PRO A 10 -12.28 7.38 -20.69
CA PRO A 10 -13.04 8.36 -19.92
C PRO A 10 -12.96 8.06 -18.42
N THR A 11 -12.78 9.10 -17.60
CA THR A 11 -12.61 8.98 -16.13
C THR A 11 -13.67 8.09 -15.48
N ALA A 12 -14.94 8.28 -15.83
CA ALA A 12 -16.04 7.44 -15.30
C ALA A 12 -15.86 5.94 -15.61
N LYS A 13 -15.17 5.59 -16.67
CA LYS A 13 -14.88 4.17 -17.01
C LYS A 13 -13.67 3.67 -16.25
N GLN A 14 -12.63 4.50 -16.08
CA GLN A 14 -11.49 4.18 -15.22
C GLN A 14 -11.96 3.94 -13.78
N ASP A 15 -12.81 4.83 -13.25
CA ASP A 15 -13.36 4.73 -11.89
C ASP A 15 -14.15 3.44 -11.68
N ARG A 16 -15.00 3.04 -12.65
CA ARG A 16 -15.75 1.78 -12.56
C ARG A 16 -14.81 0.56 -12.55
N VAL A 17 -13.79 0.56 -13.39
CA VAL A 17 -12.81 -0.54 -13.40
C VAL A 17 -12.03 -0.56 -12.08
N THR A 18 -11.58 0.58 -11.59
CA THR A 18 -10.87 0.69 -10.31
C THR A 18 -11.74 0.23 -9.14
N ALA A 19 -13.01 0.61 -9.11
CA ALA A 19 -13.96 0.15 -8.09
C ALA A 19 -14.18 -1.36 -8.13
N ALA A 20 -14.27 -1.95 -9.34
CA ALA A 20 -14.39 -3.39 -9.52
C ALA A 20 -13.14 -4.15 -9.04
N LEU A 21 -11.95 -3.61 -9.31
CA LEU A 21 -10.68 -4.14 -8.78
C LEU A 21 -10.66 -4.07 -7.26
N LEU A 22 -11.06 -2.94 -6.68
CA LEU A 22 -11.12 -2.78 -5.22
C LEU A 22 -12.08 -3.78 -4.58
N THR A 23 -13.26 -3.98 -5.15
CA THR A 23 -14.22 -4.98 -4.68
C THR A 23 -13.63 -6.38 -4.70
N GLU A 24 -13.02 -6.78 -5.81
CA GLU A 24 -12.43 -8.11 -5.96
C GLU A 24 -11.28 -8.34 -4.99
N PHE A 25 -10.28 -7.46 -4.97
CA PHE A 25 -9.08 -7.63 -4.17
C PHE A 25 -9.27 -7.33 -2.67
N SER A 26 -10.37 -6.67 -2.29
CA SER A 26 -10.77 -6.57 -0.88
C SER A 26 -11.42 -7.86 -0.37
N ALA A 27 -12.10 -8.59 -1.24
CA ALA A 27 -12.83 -9.83 -0.88
C ALA A 27 -12.00 -11.11 -1.06
N HIS A 28 -11.03 -11.10 -2.00
CA HIS A 28 -10.25 -12.28 -2.38
C HIS A 28 -8.75 -11.98 -2.39
N SER A 29 -7.93 -12.98 -2.06
CA SER A 29 -6.47 -12.90 -2.23
C SER A 29 -6.11 -12.80 -3.73
N LEU A 30 -4.90 -12.33 -4.03
CA LEU A 30 -4.41 -12.29 -5.42
C LEU A 30 -4.40 -13.70 -6.06
N ALA A 31 -4.18 -14.75 -5.25
CA ALA A 31 -4.20 -16.13 -5.71
C ALA A 31 -5.61 -16.61 -6.08
N ASP A 32 -6.65 -16.10 -5.40
CA ASP A 32 -8.05 -16.51 -5.59
C ASP A 32 -8.86 -15.53 -6.45
N ALA A 33 -8.27 -14.40 -6.82
CA ALA A 33 -8.91 -13.37 -7.62
C ALA A 33 -9.26 -13.87 -9.02
N GLN A 34 -10.38 -13.36 -9.58
CA GLN A 34 -10.88 -13.80 -10.88
C GLN A 34 -11.24 -12.64 -11.79
N VAL A 35 -10.64 -12.64 -12.99
CA VAL A 35 -10.99 -11.68 -14.06
C VAL A 35 -12.50 -11.69 -14.37
N ALA A 36 -13.16 -12.86 -14.29
CA ALA A 36 -14.58 -12.97 -14.58
C ALA A 36 -15.45 -12.11 -13.63
N ARG A 37 -15.14 -12.06 -12.33
CA ARG A 37 -15.86 -11.23 -11.37
C ARG A 37 -15.57 -9.74 -11.59
N ILE A 38 -14.31 -9.38 -11.87
CA ILE A 38 -13.91 -8.00 -12.18
C ILE A 38 -14.66 -7.46 -13.39
N VAL A 39 -14.67 -8.19 -14.51
CA VAL A 39 -15.30 -7.71 -15.74
C VAL A 39 -16.83 -7.62 -15.60
N ALA A 40 -17.45 -8.53 -14.86
CA ALA A 40 -18.88 -8.48 -14.56
C ALA A 40 -19.21 -7.25 -13.72
N SER A 41 -18.43 -6.97 -12.68
CA SER A 41 -18.65 -5.79 -11.81
C SER A 41 -18.37 -4.47 -12.52
N ALA A 42 -17.36 -4.41 -13.41
CA ALA A 42 -17.01 -3.20 -14.16
C ALA A 42 -17.90 -2.96 -15.39
N ASP A 43 -18.78 -3.89 -15.75
CA ASP A 43 -19.56 -3.88 -16.98
C ASP A 43 -18.68 -3.69 -18.23
N ILE A 44 -17.68 -4.58 -18.39
CA ILE A 44 -16.77 -4.59 -19.54
C ILE A 44 -16.62 -6.00 -20.12
N ALA A 45 -16.29 -6.09 -21.39
CA ALA A 45 -15.97 -7.38 -22.00
C ALA A 45 -14.65 -7.93 -21.44
N ARG A 46 -14.53 -9.27 -21.30
CA ARG A 46 -13.30 -9.94 -20.85
C ARG A 46 -12.05 -9.53 -21.66
N GLY A 47 -12.18 -9.37 -22.97
CA GLY A 47 -11.08 -8.90 -23.83
C GLY A 47 -10.64 -7.46 -23.55
N ALA A 48 -11.50 -6.63 -22.95
CA ALA A 48 -11.13 -5.28 -22.56
C ALA A 48 -10.19 -5.30 -21.34
N PHE A 49 -10.41 -6.21 -20.38
CA PHE A 49 -9.49 -6.37 -19.25
C PHE A 49 -8.04 -6.56 -19.71
N TYR A 50 -7.81 -7.48 -20.66
CA TYR A 50 -6.48 -7.79 -21.20
C TYR A 50 -5.91 -6.71 -22.15
N LYS A 51 -6.74 -5.72 -22.52
CA LYS A 51 -6.23 -4.49 -23.17
C LYS A 51 -5.77 -3.46 -22.15
N TYR A 52 -6.23 -3.55 -20.90
CA TYR A 52 -5.91 -2.62 -19.82
C TYR A 52 -4.78 -3.10 -18.94
N PHE A 53 -4.74 -4.39 -18.64
CA PHE A 53 -3.79 -5.04 -17.74
C PHE A 53 -3.28 -6.35 -18.33
N ASP A 54 -1.99 -6.60 -18.20
CA ASP A 54 -1.38 -7.84 -18.72
C ASP A 54 -1.94 -9.08 -18.00
N ASN A 55 -2.17 -8.96 -16.68
CA ASN A 55 -2.66 -10.02 -15.81
C ASN A 55 -3.23 -9.46 -14.52
N LEU A 56 -3.70 -10.36 -13.61
CA LEU A 56 -4.23 -9.97 -12.30
C LEU A 56 -3.18 -9.28 -11.40
N THR A 57 -1.91 -9.68 -11.48
CA THR A 57 -0.84 -9.04 -10.70
C THR A 57 -0.62 -7.59 -11.13
N ASP A 58 -0.65 -7.32 -12.43
CA ASP A 58 -0.54 -5.96 -12.97
C ASP A 58 -1.73 -5.08 -12.54
N ALA A 59 -2.95 -5.61 -12.63
CA ALA A 59 -4.15 -4.94 -12.15
C ALA A 59 -4.11 -4.66 -10.62
N TYR A 60 -3.59 -5.62 -9.86
CA TYR A 60 -3.40 -5.49 -8.42
C TYR A 60 -2.38 -4.37 -8.08
N GLN A 61 -1.23 -4.37 -8.75
CA GLN A 61 -0.21 -3.33 -8.56
C GLN A 61 -0.73 -1.94 -8.93
N TYR A 62 -1.51 -1.83 -9.99
CA TYR A 62 -2.18 -0.58 -10.33
C TYR A 62 -3.08 -0.10 -9.18
N LEU A 63 -3.97 -0.95 -8.68
CA LEU A 63 -4.85 -0.60 -7.56
C LEU A 63 -4.07 -0.23 -6.31
N TYR A 64 -3.00 -0.96 -6.01
CA TYR A 64 -2.13 -0.69 -4.86
C TYR A 64 -1.50 0.71 -4.93
N HIS A 65 -1.01 1.11 -6.12
CA HIS A 65 -0.49 2.46 -6.33
C HIS A 65 -1.59 3.54 -6.24
N VAL A 66 -2.82 3.24 -6.70
CA VAL A 66 -3.96 4.17 -6.54
C VAL A 66 -4.26 4.35 -5.05
N ALA A 67 -4.39 3.25 -4.30
CA ALA A 67 -4.67 3.28 -2.87
C ALA A 67 -3.60 4.06 -2.09
N LEU A 68 -2.31 3.77 -2.33
CA LEU A 68 -1.23 4.48 -1.66
C LEU A 68 -1.21 5.99 -1.98
N ARG A 69 -1.48 6.39 -3.22
CA ARG A 69 -1.56 7.82 -3.58
C ARG A 69 -2.70 8.54 -2.89
N GLU A 70 -3.85 7.88 -2.72
CA GLU A 70 -4.98 8.48 -2.02
C GLU A 70 -4.74 8.54 -0.51
N ILE A 71 -4.16 7.49 0.08
CA ILE A 71 -3.78 7.45 1.48
C ILE A 71 -2.69 8.49 1.79
N HIS A 72 -1.68 8.65 0.94
CA HIS A 72 -0.58 9.59 1.14
C HIS A 72 -0.81 10.99 0.56
N ARG A 73 -2.04 11.33 0.16
CA ARG A 73 -2.31 12.63 -0.51
C ARG A 73 -1.83 13.83 0.29
N ASP A 74 -1.83 13.73 1.63
CA ASP A 74 -1.43 14.81 2.53
C ASP A 74 -0.02 14.62 3.13
N ALA A 75 0.67 13.53 2.81
CA ALA A 75 2.04 13.26 3.28
C ALA A 75 3.08 13.91 2.34
N GLY A 76 3.21 15.22 2.38
CA GLY A 76 4.27 15.98 1.72
C GLY A 76 5.62 15.72 2.38
N GLY A 77 6.37 14.74 1.92
CA GLY A 77 7.73 14.46 2.38
C GLY A 77 8.75 15.28 1.61
N ASP A 78 9.48 16.17 2.26
CA ASP A 78 10.70 16.80 1.70
C ASP A 78 11.83 15.75 1.75
N GLU A 79 12.37 15.39 0.56
CA GLU A 79 13.39 14.33 0.38
C GLU A 79 14.78 14.65 0.95
N ARG A 80 14.96 15.75 1.66
CA ARG A 80 16.29 16.31 2.00
C ARG A 80 16.61 16.37 3.49
N THR A 81 15.95 15.64 4.33
CA THR A 81 16.15 15.82 5.76
C THR A 81 16.96 14.69 6.40
N THR A 82 17.85 15.08 7.31
CA THR A 82 18.44 14.30 8.39
C THR A 82 17.42 13.31 8.98
N PHE A 83 17.87 12.17 9.44
CA PHE A 83 17.03 11.23 10.16
C PHE A 83 16.27 11.93 11.30
N ASP A 84 14.95 11.77 11.34
CA ASP A 84 14.07 12.39 12.31
C ASP A 84 13.09 11.33 12.83
N ALA A 85 13.37 10.84 14.02
CA ALA A 85 12.62 9.75 14.66
C ALA A 85 11.15 10.09 14.88
N GLU A 86 10.84 11.30 15.33
CA GLU A 86 9.44 11.71 15.61
C GLU A 86 8.65 11.89 14.31
N ARG A 87 9.27 12.44 13.28
CA ARG A 87 8.62 12.57 11.96
C ARG A 87 8.32 11.21 11.34
N ILE A 88 9.27 10.25 11.45
CA ILE A 88 9.06 8.89 10.95
C ILE A 88 7.93 8.21 11.74
N TYR A 89 7.95 8.33 13.06
CA TYR A 89 6.91 7.81 13.93
C TYR A 89 5.53 8.38 13.56
N GLN A 90 5.43 9.71 13.42
CA GLN A 90 4.18 10.37 13.06
C GLN A 90 3.69 9.92 11.68
N GLY A 91 4.59 9.75 10.71
CA GLY A 91 4.24 9.22 9.39
C GLY A 91 3.61 7.82 9.44
N VAL A 92 4.05 6.96 10.36
CA VAL A 92 3.43 5.64 10.58
C VAL A 92 2.05 5.78 11.20
N VAL A 93 1.90 6.67 12.20
CA VAL A 93 0.61 6.94 12.84
C VAL A 93 -0.41 7.45 11.81
N ASP A 94 -0.03 8.49 11.07
CA ASP A 94 -0.88 9.11 10.04
C ASP A 94 -1.28 8.10 8.96
N PHE A 95 -0.35 7.25 8.53
CA PHE A 95 -0.64 6.21 7.55
C PHE A 95 -1.68 5.21 8.07
N VAL A 96 -1.51 4.70 9.29
CA VAL A 96 -2.44 3.74 9.89
C VAL A 96 -3.83 4.37 10.05
N ASP A 97 -3.89 5.60 10.55
CA ASP A 97 -5.16 6.31 10.77
C ASP A 97 -5.87 6.57 9.41
N GLN A 98 -5.13 7.01 8.38
CA GLN A 98 -5.69 7.22 7.04
C GLN A 98 -6.15 5.91 6.38
N VAL A 99 -5.42 4.80 6.57
CA VAL A 99 -5.86 3.48 6.09
C VAL A 99 -7.16 3.07 6.77
N ASN A 100 -7.25 3.21 8.09
CA ASN A 100 -8.43 2.84 8.88
C ASN A 100 -9.68 3.62 8.44
N ASP A 101 -9.52 4.90 8.09
CA ASP A 101 -10.62 5.77 7.67
C ASP A 101 -10.93 5.68 6.17
N SER A 102 -10.14 4.92 5.38
CA SER A 102 -10.27 4.86 3.93
C SER A 102 -11.14 3.70 3.45
N GLN A 103 -11.64 3.83 2.22
CA GLN A 103 -12.27 2.71 1.49
C GLN A 103 -11.30 1.54 1.21
N TYR A 104 -10.00 1.75 1.36
CA TYR A 104 -8.95 0.78 1.07
C TYR A 104 -8.58 -0.10 2.26
N TYR A 105 -9.18 0.09 3.45
CA TYR A 105 -8.82 -0.66 4.66
C TYR A 105 -8.78 -2.19 4.44
N ALA A 106 -9.86 -2.76 3.91
CA ALA A 106 -9.95 -4.21 3.67
C ALA A 106 -8.91 -4.70 2.66
N PHE A 107 -8.65 -3.91 1.61
CA PHE A 107 -7.65 -4.19 0.59
C PHE A 107 -6.22 -4.15 1.14
N ILE A 108 -5.86 -3.09 1.87
CA ILE A 108 -4.51 -2.93 2.47
C ILE A 108 -4.27 -3.98 3.56
N ARG A 109 -5.27 -4.25 4.41
CA ARG A 109 -5.16 -5.31 5.41
C ARG A 109 -4.92 -6.68 4.75
N ARG A 110 -5.63 -7.01 3.67
CA ARG A 110 -5.41 -8.24 2.90
C ARG A 110 -4.07 -8.26 2.20
N HIS A 111 -3.57 -7.11 1.75
CA HIS A 111 -2.21 -7.01 1.21
C HIS A 111 -1.20 -7.58 2.20
N TYR A 112 -1.20 -7.10 3.43
CA TYR A 112 -0.27 -7.56 4.46
C TYR A 112 -0.53 -9.00 4.93
N ALA A 113 -1.78 -9.45 4.94
CA ALA A 113 -2.12 -10.79 5.40
C ALA A 113 -1.76 -11.90 4.39
N GLU A 114 -2.00 -11.66 3.09
CA GLU A 114 -2.04 -12.74 2.11
C GLU A 114 -1.25 -12.43 0.83
N ASN A 115 -1.11 -11.17 0.42
CA ASN A 115 -0.65 -10.83 -0.93
C ASN A 115 0.79 -10.31 -0.99
N GLU A 116 1.34 -9.80 0.11
CA GLU A 116 2.67 -9.19 0.15
C GLU A 116 3.75 -10.15 -0.39
N SER A 117 3.71 -11.41 0.03
CA SER A 117 4.66 -12.45 -0.39
C SER A 117 4.48 -12.93 -1.83
N LEU A 118 3.34 -12.62 -2.45
CA LEU A 118 3.03 -12.99 -3.85
C LEU A 118 3.52 -11.96 -4.85
N LEU A 119 3.93 -10.79 -4.38
CA LEU A 119 4.41 -9.70 -5.22
C LEU A 119 5.93 -9.70 -5.32
N PRO A 120 6.48 -9.21 -6.44
CA PRO A 120 7.91 -8.99 -6.54
C PRO A 120 8.38 -8.05 -5.42
N ALA A 121 9.44 -8.44 -4.70
CA ALA A 121 10.03 -7.57 -3.70
C ALA A 121 10.52 -6.26 -4.36
N ALA A 122 10.14 -5.14 -3.77
CA ALA A 122 10.66 -3.86 -4.20
C ALA A 122 12.19 -3.82 -3.94
N PRO A 123 13.01 -3.41 -4.92
CA PRO A 123 14.44 -3.32 -4.72
C PRO A 123 14.74 -2.27 -3.65
N VAL A 124 15.37 -2.69 -2.56
CA VAL A 124 15.89 -1.77 -1.55
C VAL A 124 17.08 -1.02 -2.14
N SER A 125 17.06 0.31 -2.10
CA SER A 125 18.18 1.11 -2.58
C SER A 125 19.44 0.76 -1.80
N SER A 126 20.52 0.31 -2.49
CA SER A 126 21.83 0.05 -1.89
C SER A 126 22.50 1.33 -1.33
N ARG A 127 21.95 2.50 -1.63
CA ARG A 127 22.43 3.81 -1.16
C ARG A 127 21.74 4.26 0.12
N LEU A 128 20.73 3.53 0.60
CA LEU A 128 20.00 3.90 1.81
C LEU A 128 20.92 3.73 3.02
N PRO A 129 21.15 4.78 3.86
CA PRO A 129 21.93 4.65 5.09
C PRO A 129 21.33 3.57 6.00
N ALA A 130 22.20 2.89 6.78
CA ALA A 130 21.78 1.77 7.63
C ALA A 130 20.66 2.14 8.59
N ILE A 131 20.71 3.36 9.16
CA ILE A 131 19.70 3.85 10.08
C ILE A 131 18.36 4.08 9.39
N ALA A 132 18.37 4.65 8.19
CA ALA A 132 17.16 4.87 7.39
C ALA A 132 16.56 3.53 6.94
N TRP A 133 17.40 2.56 6.58
CA TRP A 133 16.95 1.20 6.27
C TRP A 133 16.30 0.54 7.50
N ALA A 134 16.94 0.63 8.68
CA ALA A 134 16.38 0.08 9.92
C ALA A 134 15.02 0.71 10.26
N ALA A 135 14.90 2.03 10.17
CA ALA A 135 13.63 2.74 10.41
C ALA A 135 12.53 2.31 9.42
N MET A 136 12.88 2.18 8.13
CA MET A 136 11.95 1.70 7.11
C MET A 136 11.42 0.29 7.45
N VAL A 137 12.31 -0.64 7.82
CA VAL A 137 11.93 -2.02 8.18
C VAL A 137 11.05 -2.04 9.42
N LEU A 138 11.40 -1.26 10.45
CA LEU A 138 10.63 -1.17 11.70
C LEU A 138 9.25 -0.54 11.45
N SER A 139 9.17 0.53 10.66
CA SER A 139 7.91 1.18 10.29
C SER A 139 6.99 0.23 9.54
N HIS A 140 7.51 -0.49 8.56
CA HIS A 140 6.74 -1.47 7.80
C HIS A 140 6.23 -2.62 8.68
N ALA A 141 7.09 -3.15 9.57
CA ALA A 141 6.70 -4.20 10.53
C ALA A 141 5.62 -3.71 11.50
N ALA A 142 5.73 -2.46 12.00
CA ALA A 142 4.74 -1.86 12.89
C ALA A 142 3.38 -1.67 12.20
N ILE A 143 3.36 -1.12 10.97
CA ILE A 143 2.13 -0.96 10.18
C ILE A 143 1.46 -2.32 9.99
N LYS A 144 2.22 -3.32 9.57
CA LYS A 144 1.72 -4.68 9.37
C LYS A 144 1.09 -5.27 10.64
N GLU A 145 1.81 -5.20 11.76
CA GLU A 145 1.35 -5.72 13.06
C GLU A 145 0.04 -5.02 13.49
N ILE A 146 -0.03 -3.68 13.41
CA ILE A 146 -1.23 -2.91 13.80
C ILE A 146 -2.43 -3.27 12.92
N LEU A 147 -2.25 -3.32 11.60
CA LEU A 147 -3.36 -3.60 10.67
C LEU A 147 -3.86 -5.05 10.78
N LEU A 148 -3.00 -6.00 11.13
CA LEU A 148 -3.40 -7.41 11.29
C LEU A 148 -3.96 -7.70 12.67
N GLU A 149 -3.45 -7.04 13.73
CA GLU A 149 -3.85 -7.21 15.13
C GLU A 149 -4.12 -5.83 15.78
N PRO A 150 -5.28 -5.22 15.53
CA PRO A 150 -5.59 -3.86 16.02
C PRO A 150 -5.50 -3.70 17.54
N THR A 151 -5.66 -4.79 18.29
CA THR A 151 -5.54 -4.77 19.77
C THR A 151 -4.11 -4.53 20.23
N SER A 152 -3.10 -4.74 19.38
CA SER A 152 -1.69 -4.51 19.65
C SER A 152 -1.25 -3.05 19.45
N GLU A 153 -2.08 -2.21 18.86
CA GLU A 153 -1.73 -0.87 18.36
C GLU A 153 -0.99 -0.01 19.37
N ALA A 154 -1.52 0.14 20.58
CA ALA A 154 -0.91 0.98 21.61
C ALA A 154 0.51 0.50 21.97
N THR A 155 0.68 -0.81 22.10
CA THR A 155 1.97 -1.44 22.44
C THR A 155 2.97 -1.29 21.29
N VAL A 156 2.52 -1.47 20.06
CA VAL A 156 3.37 -1.37 18.86
C VAL A 156 3.81 0.07 18.64
N ARG A 157 2.89 1.04 18.77
CA ARG A 157 3.19 2.48 18.66
C ARG A 157 4.26 2.89 19.68
N GLU A 158 4.14 2.48 20.95
CA GLU A 158 5.13 2.81 22.00
C GLU A 158 6.49 2.15 21.71
N ARG A 159 6.50 0.88 21.31
CA ARG A 159 7.73 0.17 20.92
C ARG A 159 8.43 0.86 19.75
N LEU A 160 7.68 1.21 18.72
CA LEU A 160 8.24 1.88 17.52
C LEU A 160 8.84 3.24 17.91
N ARG A 161 8.11 4.06 18.67
CA ARG A 161 8.56 5.39 19.10
C ARG A 161 9.87 5.31 19.90
N THR A 162 9.91 4.42 20.89
CA THR A 162 11.11 4.18 21.71
C THR A 162 12.30 3.72 20.85
N THR A 163 12.07 2.79 19.93
CA THR A 163 13.15 2.25 19.08
C THR A 163 13.69 3.30 18.12
N LEU A 164 12.83 4.10 17.49
CA LEU A 164 13.27 5.19 16.60
C LEU A 164 14.06 6.26 17.35
N ALA A 165 13.65 6.61 18.58
CA ALA A 165 14.39 7.54 19.42
C ALA A 165 15.80 7.02 19.80
N LEU A 166 15.94 5.71 20.06
CA LEU A 166 17.25 5.08 20.29
C LEU A 166 18.14 5.09 19.04
N LEU A 167 17.57 4.96 17.85
CA LEU A 167 18.31 5.07 16.60
C LEU A 167 18.84 6.50 16.40
N GLN A 168 18.05 7.51 16.71
CA GLN A 168 18.48 8.92 16.59
C GLN A 168 19.65 9.27 17.47
N GLN A 169 19.67 8.79 18.73
CA GLN A 169 20.78 9.03 19.68
C GLN A 169 22.15 8.49 19.23
N LYS A 170 22.18 7.63 18.23
CA LYS A 170 23.44 7.07 17.69
C LYS A 170 23.96 7.80 16.44
N GLU A 171 23.17 8.71 15.90
CA GLU A 171 23.53 9.53 14.75
C GLU A 171 24.13 10.88 15.19
N ASP A 172 23.79 11.33 16.41
CA ASP A 172 24.34 12.51 17.10
C ASP A 172 25.69 12.16 17.76
#